data_7a034baa6908f29e681745b56a1b8867
#
_entry.id   7a034baa6908f29e681745b56a1b8867
#
_cell.length_a   1.000
_cell.length_b   1.000
_cell.length_c   1.000
_cell.angle_alpha   90.00
_cell.angle_beta   90.00
_cell.angle_gamma   90.00
#
_symmetry.space_group_name_H-M   'P 1'
#
loop_
_entity.id
_entity.type
_entity.pdbx_description
1 polymer ?
#
loop_
_entity_poly.entity_id
_entity_poly.type
_entity_poly.pdbx_seq_one_letter_code
_entity_poly.pdbx_strand_id
1 'polypeptide(L)'
;MKKKNLLYIFADQWRAQAIGAAGEDHVSTPHMDRFAGESMAFDHAVSTYPLCSPHRASLLTGKYPYCCGMWTNCKIGLDETVMLKPQEVTISDVLHENGYETAYVGKYHLDASEMNFHEKPESGAVNWDAFTPPGERRHHFDYWYSYGAMDKHLSPHYWKDEPKKEEGAKWSPEH
;
A
#
# COMPACT_ATOMS: atom_id res chain seq x y z
N MET A 1 -10.83 -18.82 22.04
CA MET A 1 -11.73 -18.40 20.94
C MET A 1 -11.04 -18.68 19.61
N LYS A 2 -11.79 -19.09 18.57
CA LYS A 2 -11.22 -19.25 17.22
C LYS A 2 -10.86 -17.85 16.69
N LYS A 3 -9.62 -17.67 16.25
CA LYS A 3 -9.17 -16.40 15.63
C LYS A 3 -9.96 -16.15 14.35
N LYS A 4 -10.33 -14.90 14.10
CA LYS A 4 -10.98 -14.48 12.85
C LYS A 4 -9.93 -14.04 11.86
N ASN A 5 -10.14 -14.30 10.58
CA ASN A 5 -9.33 -13.72 9.52
C ASN A 5 -9.66 -12.22 9.39
N LEU A 6 -8.65 -11.43 9.07
CA LEU A 6 -8.78 -10.02 8.75
C LEU A 6 -8.41 -9.82 7.28
N LEU A 7 -9.33 -9.26 6.51
CA LEU A 7 -9.07 -8.79 5.15
C LEU A 7 -9.23 -7.27 5.13
N TYR A 8 -8.16 -6.56 4.82
CA TYR A 8 -8.16 -5.11 4.67
C TYR A 8 -7.97 -4.75 3.20
N ILE A 9 -8.96 -4.09 2.61
CA ILE A 9 -8.94 -3.64 1.21
C ILE A 9 -9.04 -2.12 1.21
N PHE A 10 -8.12 -1.44 0.53
CA PHE A 10 -8.23 -0.01 0.32
C PHE A 10 -7.77 0.37 -1.09
N ALA A 11 -8.41 1.37 -1.66
CA ALA A 11 -8.05 1.92 -2.96
C ALA A 11 -7.02 3.05 -2.79
N ASP A 12 -6.16 3.22 -3.80
CA ASP A 12 -5.43 4.47 -3.99
C ASP A 12 -6.43 5.54 -4.46
N GLN A 13 -6.14 6.77 -4.39
CA GLN A 13 -6.83 7.95 -4.92
C GLN A 13 -8.32 7.77 -5.33
N TRP A 14 -9.13 7.23 -4.43
CA TRP A 14 -10.57 7.06 -4.62
C TRP A 14 -11.34 7.94 -3.63
N ARG A 15 -12.05 8.92 -4.15
CA ARG A 15 -12.85 9.84 -3.33
C ARG A 15 -14.20 9.23 -2.94
N ALA A 16 -14.73 9.62 -1.80
CA ALA A 16 -16.00 9.09 -1.28
C ALA A 16 -17.18 9.33 -2.24
N GLN A 17 -17.18 10.47 -2.93
CA GLN A 17 -18.23 10.83 -3.90
C GLN A 17 -18.33 9.86 -5.07
N ALA A 18 -17.26 9.15 -5.40
CA ALA A 18 -17.20 8.17 -6.48
C ALA A 18 -17.65 6.75 -6.04
N ILE A 19 -18.56 6.67 -5.07
CA ILE A 19 -19.28 5.47 -4.67
C ILE A 19 -20.77 5.73 -4.92
N GLY A 20 -21.45 4.82 -5.62
CA GLY A 20 -22.88 4.98 -5.97
C GLY A 20 -23.76 5.22 -4.77
N ALA A 21 -23.50 4.55 -3.64
CA ALA A 21 -24.23 4.75 -2.38
C ALA A 21 -24.08 6.18 -1.80
N ALA A 22 -23.03 6.93 -2.14
CA ALA A 22 -22.89 8.33 -1.76
C ALA A 22 -23.77 9.28 -2.59
N GLY A 23 -24.13 8.88 -3.82
CA GLY A 23 -25.10 9.57 -4.66
C GLY A 23 -24.64 10.90 -5.29
N GLU A 24 -23.33 11.21 -5.26
CA GLU A 24 -22.81 12.50 -5.75
C GLU A 24 -22.30 12.41 -7.18
N ASP A 25 -21.50 11.41 -7.50
CA ASP A 25 -20.94 11.19 -8.85
C ASP A 25 -21.81 10.23 -9.66
N HIS A 26 -21.86 10.43 -10.97
CA HIS A 26 -22.53 9.51 -11.91
C HIS A 26 -21.67 8.26 -12.17
N VAL A 27 -21.52 7.42 -11.14
CA VAL A 27 -20.77 6.16 -11.20
C VAL A 27 -21.65 4.99 -10.77
N SER A 28 -21.35 3.82 -11.31
CA SER A 28 -22.04 2.58 -10.93
C SER A 28 -21.07 1.69 -10.14
N THR A 29 -21.35 1.46 -8.87
CA THR A 29 -20.55 0.62 -7.98
C THR A 29 -21.39 -0.43 -7.26
N PRO A 30 -22.11 -1.32 -8.01
CA PRO A 30 -23.17 -2.16 -7.43
C PRO A 30 -22.67 -3.11 -6.34
N HIS A 31 -21.42 -3.58 -6.41
CA HIS A 31 -20.84 -4.45 -5.40
C HIS A 31 -20.52 -3.68 -4.11
N MET A 32 -19.98 -2.45 -4.24
CA MET A 32 -19.69 -1.59 -3.10
C MET A 32 -20.98 -1.09 -2.45
N ASP A 33 -21.99 -0.74 -3.25
CA ASP A 33 -23.29 -0.28 -2.77
C ASP A 33 -23.99 -1.38 -1.96
N ARG A 34 -23.96 -2.62 -2.47
CA ARG A 34 -24.48 -3.77 -1.72
C ARG A 34 -23.69 -4.00 -0.43
N PHE A 35 -22.36 -3.95 -0.48
CA PHE A 35 -21.51 -4.13 0.69
C PHE A 35 -21.78 -3.04 1.74
N ALA A 36 -21.93 -1.79 1.32
CA ALA A 36 -22.29 -0.68 2.21
C ALA A 36 -23.65 -0.94 2.91
N GLY A 37 -24.62 -1.48 2.20
CA GLY A 37 -25.94 -1.82 2.76
C GLY A 37 -25.94 -3.01 3.74
N GLU A 38 -24.94 -3.90 3.64
CA GLU A 38 -24.78 -5.10 4.49
C GLU A 38 -23.76 -4.90 5.63
N SER A 39 -23.15 -3.73 5.75
CA SER A 39 -22.07 -3.45 6.68
C SER A 39 -22.24 -2.12 7.42
N MET A 40 -21.29 -1.79 8.28
CA MET A 40 -21.24 -0.46 8.89
C MET A 40 -20.48 0.48 7.96
N ALA A 41 -21.16 1.49 7.45
CA ALA A 41 -20.56 2.57 6.65
C ALA A 41 -20.21 3.78 7.55
N PHE A 42 -19.04 4.37 7.31
CA PHE A 42 -18.58 5.56 8.02
C PHE A 42 -18.60 6.76 7.07
N ASP A 43 -19.60 7.62 7.21
CA ASP A 43 -19.80 8.78 6.31
C ASP A 43 -18.74 9.87 6.50
N HIS A 44 -18.10 9.92 7.66
CA HIS A 44 -17.16 10.98 8.04
C HIS A 44 -15.77 10.43 8.36
N ALA A 45 -15.33 9.41 7.62
CA ALA A 45 -13.96 8.92 7.71
C ALA A 45 -12.99 9.86 6.99
N VAL A 46 -11.94 10.29 7.66
CA VAL A 46 -10.99 11.28 7.16
C VAL A 46 -9.57 10.75 7.27
N SER A 47 -8.79 10.88 6.17
CA SER A 47 -7.35 10.62 6.22
C SER A 47 -6.63 11.75 6.97
N THR A 48 -5.71 11.39 7.86
CA THR A 48 -4.86 12.36 8.56
C THR A 48 -3.91 13.10 7.62
N TYR A 49 -3.60 12.50 6.46
CA TYR A 49 -2.78 13.08 5.41
C TYR A 49 -3.13 12.38 4.08
N PRO A 50 -3.94 12.99 3.19
CA PRO A 50 -4.45 12.33 1.98
C PRO A 50 -3.41 12.31 0.84
N LEU A 51 -2.24 11.71 1.09
CA LEU A 51 -1.14 11.51 0.16
C LEU A 51 -0.63 10.08 0.32
N CYS A 52 -0.19 9.43 -0.77
CA CYS A 52 0.10 7.99 -0.81
C CYS A 52 0.98 7.50 0.35
N SER A 53 2.27 7.81 0.38
CA SER A 53 3.20 7.28 1.39
C SER A 53 2.83 7.72 2.82
N PRO A 54 2.50 8.99 3.11
CA PRO A 54 2.08 9.41 4.43
C PRO A 54 0.83 8.68 4.93
N HIS A 55 -0.21 8.55 4.09
CA HIS A 55 -1.42 7.83 4.46
C HIS A 55 -1.14 6.36 4.74
N ARG A 56 -0.35 5.68 3.88
CA ARG A 56 -0.01 4.26 4.03
C ARG A 56 0.80 4.01 5.30
N ALA A 57 1.74 4.88 5.62
CA ALA A 57 2.50 4.80 6.86
C ALA A 57 1.58 4.98 8.09
N SER A 58 0.69 5.96 8.06
CA SER A 58 -0.30 6.18 9.11
C SER A 58 -1.21 4.96 9.30
N LEU A 59 -1.68 4.39 8.19
CA LEU A 59 -2.53 3.20 8.19
C LEU A 59 -1.85 2.00 8.84
N LEU A 60 -0.60 1.73 8.47
CA LEU A 60 0.12 0.57 8.98
C LEU A 60 0.59 0.75 10.44
N THR A 61 0.98 1.96 10.84
CA THR A 61 1.57 2.22 12.17
C THR A 61 0.57 2.72 13.21
N GLY A 62 -0.59 3.21 12.80
CA GLY A 62 -1.53 3.91 13.68
C GLY A 62 -1.02 5.27 14.18
N LYS A 63 0.09 5.79 13.63
CA LYS A 63 0.69 7.07 14.01
C LYS A 63 0.33 8.17 12.99
N TYR A 64 0.42 9.43 13.41
CA TYR A 64 0.44 10.53 12.44
C TYR A 64 1.68 10.40 11.55
N PRO A 65 1.59 10.68 10.24
CA PRO A 65 2.70 10.47 9.31
C PRO A 65 3.99 11.18 9.71
N TYR A 66 3.87 12.37 10.28
CA TYR A 66 5.02 13.13 10.74
C TYR A 66 5.77 12.45 11.91
N CYS A 67 5.05 11.67 12.74
CA CYS A 67 5.64 10.93 13.85
C CYS A 67 6.45 9.70 13.42
N CYS A 68 6.23 9.20 12.21
CA CYS A 68 7.03 8.11 11.62
C CYS A 68 7.91 8.58 10.46
N GLY A 69 8.19 9.88 10.36
CA GLY A 69 9.08 10.46 9.36
C GLY A 69 8.53 10.56 7.94
N MET A 70 7.23 10.29 7.75
CA MET A 70 6.58 10.24 6.45
C MET A 70 5.85 11.56 6.11
N TRP A 71 6.60 12.63 5.96
CA TRP A 71 6.06 13.97 5.70
C TRP A 71 5.74 14.24 4.21
N THR A 72 6.16 13.36 3.31
CA THR A 72 5.84 13.42 1.88
C THR A 72 5.93 12.02 1.26
N ASN A 73 5.63 11.89 -0.04
CA ASN A 73 5.84 10.64 -0.77
C ASN A 73 7.33 10.27 -0.88
N CYS A 74 7.62 8.98 -0.79
CA CYS A 74 8.89 8.44 -1.23
C CYS A 74 9.07 8.70 -2.73
N LYS A 75 10.11 9.43 -3.13
CA LYS A 75 10.31 9.85 -4.52
C LYS A 75 11.78 10.13 -4.82
N ILE A 76 12.09 10.30 -6.11
CA ILE A 76 13.40 10.74 -6.57
C ILE A 76 13.77 12.10 -5.95
N GLY A 77 15.03 12.24 -5.57
CA GLY A 77 15.57 13.46 -4.95
C GLY A 77 15.37 13.52 -3.44
N LEU A 78 14.78 12.49 -2.84
CA LEU A 78 14.70 12.30 -1.40
C LEU A 78 15.47 11.04 -1.03
N ASP A 79 16.28 11.15 0.00
CA ASP A 79 17.05 10.02 0.53
C ASP A 79 16.18 9.07 1.40
N GLU A 80 16.83 8.11 2.03
CA GLU A 80 16.21 7.14 2.94
C GLU A 80 15.62 7.75 4.22
N THR A 81 15.72 9.06 4.42
CA THR A 81 15.04 9.72 5.55
C THR A 81 13.54 9.73 5.37
N VAL A 82 13.06 9.65 4.12
CA VAL A 82 11.64 9.58 3.78
C VAL A 82 11.29 8.17 3.33
N MET A 83 11.20 7.26 4.27
CA MET A 83 10.70 5.89 4.10
C MET A 83 10.20 5.37 5.44
N LEU A 84 9.33 4.36 5.42
CA LEU A 84 8.93 3.68 6.64
C LEU A 84 10.13 2.91 7.21
N LYS A 85 10.53 3.28 8.41
CA LYS A 85 11.71 2.69 9.03
C LYS A 85 11.42 1.30 9.58
N PRO A 86 12.37 0.34 9.47
CA PRO A 86 12.19 -1.01 10.00
C PRO A 86 11.87 -1.09 11.49
N GLN A 87 12.23 -0.05 12.25
CA GLN A 87 11.98 0.05 13.70
C GLN A 87 10.55 0.48 14.04
N GLU A 88 9.79 0.92 13.06
CA GLU A 88 8.39 1.25 13.26
C GLU A 88 7.57 -0.04 13.46
N VAL A 89 6.72 -0.05 14.46
CA VAL A 89 5.80 -1.16 14.70
C VAL A 89 4.55 -0.96 13.85
N THR A 90 4.21 -1.95 13.06
CA THR A 90 3.04 -1.94 12.19
C THR A 90 1.97 -2.94 12.64
N ILE A 91 0.78 -2.84 12.06
CA ILE A 91 -0.28 -3.80 12.30
C ILE A 91 0.13 -5.23 11.92
N SER A 92 0.95 -5.40 10.88
CA SER A 92 1.46 -6.73 10.48
C SER A 92 2.40 -7.31 11.53
N ASP A 93 3.28 -6.51 12.13
CA ASP A 93 4.15 -6.96 13.22
C ASP A 93 3.30 -7.48 14.39
N VAL A 94 2.32 -6.71 14.82
CA VAL A 94 1.41 -7.09 15.91
C VAL A 94 0.61 -8.35 15.59
N LEU A 95 0.10 -8.47 14.37
CA LEU A 95 -0.64 -9.66 13.94
C LEU A 95 0.27 -10.89 13.89
N HIS A 96 1.46 -10.76 13.34
CA HIS A 96 2.46 -11.83 13.28
C HIS A 96 2.83 -12.34 14.67
N GLU A 97 3.15 -11.44 15.62
CA GLU A 97 3.43 -11.77 17.02
C GLU A 97 2.27 -12.50 17.70
N ASN A 98 1.05 -12.26 17.26
CA ASN A 98 -0.15 -12.95 17.73
C ASN A 98 -0.49 -14.23 16.92
N GLY A 99 0.43 -14.70 16.09
CA GLY A 99 0.34 -15.95 15.34
C GLY A 99 -0.67 -15.93 14.19
N TYR A 100 -0.77 -14.79 13.51
CA TYR A 100 -1.40 -14.70 12.20
C TYR A 100 -0.34 -14.87 11.11
N GLU A 101 -0.70 -15.50 10.02
CA GLU A 101 0.02 -15.37 8.75
C GLU A 101 -0.46 -14.09 8.08
N THR A 102 0.48 -13.29 7.59
CA THR A 102 0.22 -11.96 7.07
C THR A 102 0.58 -11.86 5.59
N ALA A 103 -0.20 -11.13 4.82
CA ALA A 103 0.02 -10.97 3.39
C ALA A 103 -0.14 -9.50 2.97
N TYR A 104 0.71 -9.04 2.06
CA TYR A 104 0.59 -7.75 1.40
C TYR A 104 0.49 -7.93 -0.12
N VAL A 105 -0.52 -7.33 -0.73
CA VAL A 105 -0.72 -7.36 -2.18
C VAL A 105 -1.01 -5.94 -2.69
N GLY A 106 -0.29 -5.52 -3.72
CA GLY A 106 -0.51 -4.24 -4.38
C GLY A 106 0.53 -3.17 -4.04
N LYS A 107 0.17 -1.91 -4.22
CA LYS A 107 1.07 -0.76 -4.02
C LYS A 107 1.52 -0.62 -2.57
N TYR A 108 2.83 -0.61 -2.35
CA TYR A 108 3.43 -0.38 -1.03
C TYR A 108 3.81 1.09 -0.82
N HIS A 109 4.68 1.62 -1.63
CA HIS A 109 5.13 3.02 -1.67
C HIS A 109 5.60 3.58 -0.32
N LEU A 110 6.30 2.76 0.45
CA LEU A 110 6.87 3.14 1.74
C LEU A 110 8.39 3.01 1.80
N ASP A 111 9.01 2.61 0.69
CA ASP A 111 10.45 2.58 0.51
C ASP A 111 10.93 3.78 -0.29
N ALA A 112 12.17 4.21 -0.02
CA ALA A 112 12.84 5.21 -0.84
C ALA A 112 13.03 4.70 -2.27
N SER A 113 12.89 5.59 -3.26
CA SER A 113 13.13 5.21 -4.66
C SER A 113 14.54 4.66 -4.86
N GLU A 114 14.66 3.49 -5.51
CA GLU A 114 15.97 2.91 -5.81
C GLU A 114 16.83 3.80 -6.71
N MET A 115 16.22 4.62 -7.55
CA MET A 115 16.95 5.57 -8.41
C MET A 115 17.64 6.71 -7.64
N ASN A 116 17.37 6.84 -6.34
CA ASN A 116 18.17 7.73 -5.48
C ASN A 116 19.56 7.19 -5.18
N PHE A 117 19.76 5.87 -5.32
CA PHE A 117 21.01 5.18 -4.98
C PHE A 117 21.68 4.54 -6.19
N HIS A 118 20.89 4.16 -7.19
CA HIS A 118 21.35 3.43 -8.38
C HIS A 118 20.72 4.00 -9.63
N GLU A 119 21.53 4.48 -10.57
CA GLU A 119 21.04 4.97 -11.88
C GLU A 119 20.27 3.89 -12.65
N LYS A 120 20.69 2.63 -12.50
CA LYS A 120 20.05 1.45 -13.11
C LYS A 120 19.88 0.37 -12.05
N PRO A 121 18.80 0.40 -11.27
CA PRO A 121 18.54 -0.62 -10.26
C PRO A 121 18.44 -2.02 -10.87
N GLU A 122 19.00 -3.01 -10.21
CA GLU A 122 18.91 -4.42 -10.62
C GLU A 122 17.43 -4.91 -10.68
N SER A 123 16.61 -4.43 -9.79
CA SER A 123 15.17 -4.68 -9.77
C SER A 123 14.44 -4.18 -11.01
N GLY A 124 15.06 -3.30 -11.80
CA GLY A 124 14.43 -2.58 -12.90
C GLY A 124 13.42 -1.52 -12.43
N ALA A 125 13.45 -1.12 -11.16
CA ALA A 125 12.64 0.00 -10.67
C ALA A 125 12.97 1.29 -11.43
N VAL A 126 11.96 2.13 -11.66
CA VAL A 126 12.12 3.42 -12.35
C VAL A 126 11.37 4.52 -11.60
N ASN A 127 11.82 5.75 -11.75
CA ASN A 127 11.19 6.92 -11.13
C ASN A 127 11.01 6.75 -9.60
N TRP A 128 9.79 6.72 -9.13
CA TRP A 128 9.44 6.64 -7.70
C TRP A 128 9.34 5.21 -7.18
N ASP A 129 9.60 4.24 -8.03
CA ASP A 129 9.41 2.84 -7.71
C ASP A 129 10.56 2.26 -6.88
N ALA A 130 10.26 1.18 -6.18
CA ALA A 130 11.23 0.45 -5.38
C ALA A 130 10.81 -1.01 -5.22
N PHE A 131 11.77 -1.91 -5.31
CA PHE A 131 11.67 -3.26 -4.80
C PHE A 131 11.92 -3.25 -3.30
N THR A 132 11.00 -3.81 -2.53
CA THR A 132 11.18 -3.99 -1.08
C THR A 132 11.75 -5.38 -0.82
N PRO A 133 13.03 -5.51 -0.43
CA PRO A 133 13.64 -6.81 -0.19
C PRO A 133 13.00 -7.54 1.00
N PRO A 134 13.06 -8.89 1.03
CA PRO A 134 12.67 -9.66 2.20
C PRO A 134 13.41 -9.21 3.47
N GLY A 135 12.75 -9.33 4.61
CA GLY A 135 13.31 -8.98 5.91
C GLY A 135 12.58 -7.82 6.60
N GLU A 136 13.29 -7.07 7.44
CA GLU A 136 12.74 -6.07 8.35
C GLU A 136 11.92 -4.96 7.66
N ARG A 137 12.24 -4.62 6.41
CA ARG A 137 11.52 -3.61 5.64
C ARG A 137 10.11 -4.02 5.23
N ARG A 138 9.79 -5.33 5.31
CA ARG A 138 8.44 -5.87 5.05
C ARG A 138 7.58 -5.99 6.31
N HIS A 139 8.07 -5.58 7.47
CA HIS A 139 7.30 -5.56 8.72
C HIS A 139 6.50 -6.84 8.98
N HIS A 140 7.18 -8.01 8.89
CA HIS A 140 6.58 -9.34 9.10
C HIS A 140 5.37 -9.66 8.20
N PHE A 141 5.32 -9.10 6.98
CA PHE A 141 4.45 -9.66 5.96
C PHE A 141 5.07 -10.96 5.40
N ASP A 142 4.44 -12.10 5.69
CA ASP A 142 4.88 -13.44 5.30
C ASP A 142 4.75 -13.69 3.80
N TYR A 143 3.67 -13.21 3.19
CA TYR A 143 3.47 -13.22 1.75
C TYR A 143 3.56 -11.81 1.17
N TRP A 144 4.31 -11.68 0.10
CA TRP A 144 4.59 -10.40 -0.53
C TRP A 144 4.37 -10.44 -2.04
N TYR A 145 3.51 -9.58 -2.54
CA TYR A 145 3.27 -9.37 -3.96
C TYR A 145 2.97 -7.90 -4.20
N SER A 146 3.98 -7.09 -4.45
CA SER A 146 3.87 -5.65 -4.32
C SER A 146 4.71 -4.90 -5.36
N TYR A 147 4.39 -3.65 -5.57
CA TYR A 147 5.19 -2.67 -6.26
C TYR A 147 5.32 -1.40 -5.41
N GLY A 148 6.30 -0.53 -5.71
CA GLY A 148 6.48 0.72 -4.99
C GLY A 148 5.38 1.72 -5.33
N ALA A 149 5.60 2.55 -6.35
CA ALA A 149 4.69 3.65 -6.70
C ALA A 149 4.26 3.67 -8.16
N MET A 150 5.12 3.17 -9.05
CA MET A 150 4.89 3.27 -10.48
C MET A 150 4.08 2.09 -10.99
N ASP A 151 2.80 2.32 -11.18
CA ASP A 151 1.91 1.34 -11.82
C ASP A 151 1.55 1.78 -13.24
N LYS A 152 1.81 0.91 -14.18
CA LYS A 152 1.27 1.01 -15.54
C LYS A 152 -0.02 0.19 -15.57
N HIS A 153 -1.15 0.79 -15.22
CA HIS A 153 -2.42 0.10 -15.00
C HIS A 153 -2.82 -0.96 -16.03
N LEU A 154 -2.43 -0.80 -17.30
CA LEU A 154 -2.73 -1.74 -18.37
C LEU A 154 -1.62 -2.80 -18.59
N SER A 155 -0.46 -2.63 -17.97
CA SER A 155 0.66 -3.58 -17.97
C SER A 155 1.37 -3.48 -16.62
N PRO A 156 0.70 -3.87 -15.53
CA PRO A 156 1.24 -3.76 -14.19
C PRO A 156 2.46 -4.66 -13.99
N HIS A 157 3.26 -4.32 -13.02
CA HIS A 157 4.35 -5.16 -12.57
C HIS A 157 4.36 -5.28 -11.05
N TYR A 158 4.96 -6.35 -10.59
CA TYR A 158 5.09 -6.67 -9.17
C TYR A 158 6.45 -7.29 -8.91
N TRP A 159 6.84 -7.30 -7.65
CA TRP A 159 7.97 -8.07 -7.12
C TRP A 159 7.50 -8.98 -5.99
N LYS A 160 8.16 -10.11 -5.89
CA LYS A 160 8.09 -11.03 -4.74
C LYS A 160 9.40 -10.94 -3.95
N ASP A 161 10.11 -12.05 -3.85
CA ASP A 161 11.28 -12.16 -3.00
C ASP A 161 12.60 -11.80 -3.71
N GLU A 162 12.58 -11.74 -5.03
CA GLU A 162 13.72 -11.41 -5.86
C GLU A 162 13.53 -10.05 -6.56
N PRO A 163 14.63 -9.33 -6.86
CA PRO A 163 14.60 -8.08 -7.61
C PRO A 163 14.30 -8.31 -9.11
N LYS A 164 13.36 -9.18 -9.40
CA LYS A 164 12.93 -9.52 -10.75
C LYS A 164 11.45 -9.19 -10.91
N LYS A 165 11.15 -8.27 -11.83
CA LYS A 165 9.77 -7.90 -12.14
C LYS A 165 8.98 -9.08 -12.68
N GLU A 166 7.80 -9.28 -12.12
CA GLU A 166 6.73 -10.08 -12.71
C GLU A 166 5.77 -9.11 -13.43
N GLU A 167 5.65 -9.23 -14.72
CA GLU A 167 4.76 -8.38 -15.51
C GLU A 167 3.37 -9.01 -15.63
N GLY A 168 2.35 -8.25 -15.32
CA GLY A 168 0.95 -8.63 -15.49
C GLY A 168 0.46 -8.36 -16.91
N ALA A 169 -0.32 -9.28 -17.44
CA ALA A 169 -0.93 -9.15 -18.78
C ALA A 169 -2.34 -8.53 -18.76
N LYS A 170 -2.85 -8.22 -17.58
CA LYS A 170 -4.21 -7.68 -17.37
C LYS A 170 -4.14 -6.34 -16.66
N TRP A 171 -5.23 -5.60 -16.70
CA TRP A 171 -5.39 -4.40 -15.91
C TRP A 171 -5.19 -4.68 -14.40
N SER A 172 -4.50 -3.77 -13.67
CA SER A 172 -4.10 -3.99 -12.27
C SER A 172 -5.19 -4.57 -11.37
N PRO A 173 -6.45 -4.10 -11.37
CA PRO A 173 -7.50 -4.68 -10.54
C PRO A 173 -7.97 -6.07 -10.95
N GLU A 174 -7.57 -6.58 -12.12
CA GLU A 174 -7.91 -7.92 -12.62
C GLU A 174 -6.77 -8.94 -12.44
N HIS A 175 -5.62 -8.48 -11.94
CA HIS A 175 -4.42 -9.29 -11.73
C HIS A 175 -4.40 -9.89 -10.34
#